data_76a9f3728746f5cf711348afa012154b
#
_entry.id   76a9f3728746f5cf711348afa012154b
#
_cell.length_a   1.000
_cell.length_b   1.000
_cell.length_c   1.000
_cell.angle_alpha   90.00
_cell.angle_beta   90.00
_cell.angle_gamma   90.00
#
_symmetry.space_group_name_H-M   'P 1'
#
loop_
_entity.id
_entity.type
_entity.pdbx_description
1 polymer ?
#
loop_
_entity_poly.entity_id
_entity_poly.type
_entity_poly.pdbx_seq_one_letter_code
_entity_poly.pdbx_strand_id
1 'polypeptide(L)'
;MRFHKSTLSIVLLALVAAATGVVAAPLRPQFVPGLTTYATATATAPLHIDSGAEAVPGGYMVVLKDGTSLPEFLAHRSLVQNAQRAASAALRTQGGSDATGDEHGVRHVFELGDHLQGYAGQFTPDVLAFIRAQPEVAFVEQDSVVHTTMIPQGNERVYDVPETQTFAAGAAPEAALPWPGRHTHDVEKGAPWGLARISHRPSLSLGTFNKYVYEDQGGEGVTAYVIDTGINVKHDEFEGRAKWGKTIPYADEDKDGHGHGTHCAGTIGSAPYGVAQQAELVAVKVLGSGGSGSMSDVTAGVLWAVSDAKARTEQMLANPHSAAARRHKGFVANMSLGGGRSPTLNRAVNGAVANGLHFAVAAGNEDQDACDVSPAGAKNPVTVGASTIGDERAYFSNKGKCVDVFAPGLNILSTWNTGHRSVNTISGTSMATPHIVGLLAYLLSIYGTEDFVAMPDATPMRFGPSAALAAERAVRGTLRRALASTIDALGTVLPLGNSAA
;
A
#
# COMPACT_ATOMS: atom_id res chain seq x y z
N MET A 1 14.22 38.56 -57.04
CA MET A 1 13.20 37.56 -57.33
C MET A 1 13.43 36.34 -56.44
N ARG A 2 12.63 36.19 -55.41
CA ARG A 2 12.62 35.02 -54.51
C ARG A 2 11.40 34.20 -54.88
N PHE A 3 11.58 32.92 -55.16
CA PHE A 3 10.58 31.86 -54.99
C PHE A 3 11.20 30.52 -55.32
N HIS A 4 10.91 29.48 -54.51
CA HIS A 4 11.20 28.06 -54.65
C HIS A 4 12.33 27.51 -53.77
N LYS A 5 11.98 27.25 -52.48
CA LYS A 5 12.71 26.31 -51.63
C LYS A 5 11.79 25.51 -50.67
N SER A 6 10.48 25.40 -50.90
CA SER A 6 9.58 24.71 -49.96
C SER A 6 8.93 23.42 -50.46
N THR A 7 9.13 23.04 -51.71
CA THR A 7 8.49 21.82 -52.27
C THR A 7 9.40 20.59 -52.38
N LEU A 8 10.72 20.73 -52.20
CA LEU A 8 11.65 19.60 -52.30
C LEU A 8 11.81 18.76 -51.02
N SER A 9 11.49 19.31 -49.84
CA SER A 9 11.65 18.59 -48.57
C SER A 9 10.56 17.57 -48.29
N ILE A 10 9.36 17.73 -48.81
CA ILE A 10 8.20 16.84 -48.56
C ILE A 10 8.30 15.57 -49.45
N VAL A 11 8.85 15.70 -50.66
CA VAL A 11 9.01 14.54 -51.58
C VAL A 11 10.17 13.62 -51.15
N LEU A 12 11.19 14.14 -50.47
CA LEU A 12 12.32 13.32 -50.01
C LEU A 12 11.99 12.45 -48.78
N LEU A 13 11.03 12.87 -47.91
CA LEU A 13 10.59 12.09 -46.77
C LEU A 13 9.68 10.91 -47.17
N ALA A 14 8.91 11.03 -48.24
CA ALA A 14 8.07 9.96 -48.76
C ALA A 14 8.84 8.84 -49.47
N LEU A 15 9.99 9.14 -50.06
CA LEU A 15 10.84 8.16 -50.76
C LEU A 15 11.74 7.34 -49.82
N VAL A 16 12.10 7.86 -48.66
CA VAL A 16 12.90 7.11 -47.68
C VAL A 16 12.05 6.08 -46.92
N ALA A 17 10.74 6.35 -46.72
CA ALA A 17 9.83 5.42 -46.03
C ALA A 17 9.51 4.17 -46.87
N ALA A 18 9.61 4.23 -48.18
CA ALA A 18 9.37 3.09 -49.10
C ALA A 18 10.55 2.10 -49.19
N ALA A 19 11.76 2.50 -48.75
CA ALA A 19 12.97 1.67 -48.85
C ALA A 19 13.31 0.88 -47.58
N THR A 20 12.61 1.12 -46.44
CA THR A 20 12.96 0.49 -45.14
C THR A 20 11.96 -0.55 -44.65
N GLY A 21 10.91 -0.87 -45.42
CA GLY A 21 9.97 -1.92 -45.04
C GLY A 21 9.22 -1.66 -43.71
N VAL A 22 9.23 -0.42 -43.20
CA VAL A 22 8.48 -0.05 -42.00
C VAL A 22 7.02 0.06 -42.41
N VAL A 23 6.21 -0.92 -42.00
CA VAL A 23 4.75 -0.85 -42.06
C VAL A 23 4.33 0.38 -41.24
N ALA A 24 3.85 1.41 -41.91
CA ALA A 24 3.31 2.58 -41.24
C ALA A 24 2.19 2.11 -40.29
N ALA A 25 2.35 2.34 -39.00
CA ALA A 25 1.27 2.15 -38.02
C ALA A 25 0.07 2.99 -38.51
N PRO A 26 -1.18 2.50 -38.34
CA PRO A 26 -2.36 3.24 -38.73
C PRO A 26 -2.35 4.62 -38.06
N LEU A 27 -2.61 5.67 -38.85
CA LEU A 27 -2.70 7.05 -38.38
C LEU A 27 -3.72 7.10 -37.24
N ARG A 28 -3.26 7.43 -36.05
CA ARG A 28 -4.14 7.60 -34.87
C ARG A 28 -5.05 8.81 -35.10
N PRO A 29 -6.32 8.75 -34.70
CA PRO A 29 -7.20 9.90 -34.79
C PRO A 29 -6.61 11.07 -33.98
N GLN A 30 -6.47 12.23 -34.60
CA GLN A 30 -6.06 13.46 -33.91
C GLN A 30 -7.29 14.10 -33.28
N PHE A 31 -7.18 14.50 -32.03
CA PHE A 31 -8.21 15.23 -31.33
C PHE A 31 -8.35 16.63 -31.97
N VAL A 32 -9.53 16.91 -32.53
CA VAL A 32 -9.89 18.23 -33.04
C VAL A 32 -11.14 18.69 -32.30
N PRO A 33 -11.07 19.77 -31.49
CA PRO A 33 -12.24 20.29 -30.76
C PRO A 33 -13.36 20.65 -31.75
N GLY A 34 -14.55 20.11 -31.55
CA GLY A 34 -15.76 20.45 -32.34
C GLY A 34 -16.09 19.47 -33.49
N LEU A 35 -15.31 18.41 -33.77
CA LEU A 35 -15.68 17.36 -34.71
C LEU A 35 -16.23 16.13 -33.99
N THR A 36 -17.55 15.98 -34.01
CA THR A 36 -18.31 14.81 -33.48
C THR A 36 -18.40 13.67 -34.50
N THR A 37 -17.33 13.30 -35.21
CA THR A 37 -17.33 12.11 -36.08
C THR A 37 -16.24 11.17 -35.62
N TYR A 38 -16.58 10.34 -34.62
CA TYR A 38 -15.77 9.18 -34.31
C TYR A 38 -15.97 8.13 -35.40
N ALA A 39 -14.89 7.75 -36.05
CA ALA A 39 -14.89 6.63 -37.01
C ALA A 39 -15.34 5.36 -36.30
N THR A 40 -16.16 4.60 -37.01
CA THR A 40 -16.64 3.24 -36.77
C THR A 40 -15.95 2.45 -35.65
N ALA A 41 -16.70 2.20 -34.58
CA ALA A 41 -16.69 1.07 -33.64
C ALA A 41 -15.40 0.25 -33.49
N THR A 42 -14.32 0.82 -33.05
CA THR A 42 -13.35 0.10 -32.21
C THR A 42 -13.96 0.05 -30.80
N ALA A 43 -14.03 -1.15 -30.20
CA ALA A 43 -14.57 -1.31 -28.86
C ALA A 43 -13.86 -0.34 -27.91
N THR A 44 -14.58 0.61 -27.32
CA THR A 44 -14.04 1.54 -26.34
C THR A 44 -13.64 0.78 -25.08
N ALA A 45 -12.51 1.16 -24.47
CA ALA A 45 -12.08 0.57 -23.21
C ALA A 45 -13.20 0.66 -22.15
N PRO A 46 -13.44 -0.41 -21.35
CA PRO A 46 -14.47 -0.40 -20.32
C PRO A 46 -14.22 0.70 -19.28
N LEU A 47 -15.29 1.27 -18.75
CA LEU A 47 -15.28 2.20 -17.63
C LEU A 47 -15.83 1.49 -16.40
N HIS A 48 -14.98 1.32 -15.40
CA HIS A 48 -15.37 0.76 -14.11
C HIS A 48 -15.81 1.89 -13.18
N ILE A 49 -17.03 1.76 -12.67
CA ILE A 49 -17.62 2.68 -11.69
C ILE A 49 -18.12 1.79 -10.54
N ASP A 50 -17.65 2.06 -9.35
CA ASP A 50 -18.21 1.47 -8.14
C ASP A 50 -19.35 2.38 -7.65
N SER A 51 -20.59 1.92 -7.81
CA SER A 51 -21.78 2.68 -7.42
C SER A 51 -21.95 2.83 -5.89
N GLY A 52 -21.21 2.04 -5.10
CA GLY A 52 -21.19 2.12 -3.64
C GLY A 52 -20.11 3.06 -3.08
N ALA A 53 -19.17 3.49 -3.92
CA ALA A 53 -18.08 4.37 -3.52
C ALA A 53 -18.38 5.84 -3.78
N GLU A 54 -17.86 6.72 -2.92
CA GLU A 54 -17.87 8.16 -3.13
C GLU A 54 -16.88 8.53 -4.24
N ALA A 55 -17.40 9.07 -5.36
CA ALA A 55 -16.57 9.40 -6.52
C ALA A 55 -15.80 10.70 -6.32
N VAL A 56 -14.54 10.74 -6.79
CA VAL A 56 -13.79 11.99 -6.98
C VAL A 56 -14.28 12.65 -8.29
N PRO A 57 -14.85 13.86 -8.23
CA PRO A 57 -15.40 14.50 -9.42
C PRO A 57 -14.36 14.68 -10.53
N GLY A 58 -14.65 14.15 -11.73
CA GLY A 58 -13.75 14.21 -12.88
C GLY A 58 -12.45 13.39 -12.74
N GLY A 59 -12.27 12.70 -11.62
CA GLY A 59 -11.10 11.87 -11.34
C GLY A 59 -11.20 10.49 -11.99
N TYR A 60 -10.13 10.05 -12.64
CA TYR A 60 -10.05 8.72 -13.26
C TYR A 60 -8.64 8.15 -13.18
N MET A 61 -8.57 6.84 -13.01
CA MET A 61 -7.37 6.04 -13.19
C MET A 61 -7.44 5.30 -14.52
N VAL A 62 -6.41 5.39 -15.33
CA VAL A 62 -6.30 4.78 -16.66
C VAL A 62 -5.25 3.70 -16.61
N VAL A 63 -5.63 2.47 -16.93
CA VAL A 63 -4.72 1.32 -16.94
C VAL A 63 -4.51 0.87 -18.38
N LEU A 64 -3.25 0.71 -18.76
CA LEU A 64 -2.86 0.25 -20.09
C LEU A 64 -2.84 -1.29 -20.16
N LYS A 65 -2.87 -1.82 -21.36
CA LYS A 65 -2.75 -3.25 -21.63
C LYS A 65 -1.38 -3.76 -21.23
N ASP A 66 -1.33 -4.97 -20.74
CA ASP A 66 -0.09 -5.65 -20.42
C ASP A 66 0.78 -5.75 -21.69
N GLY A 67 2.07 -5.50 -21.55
CA GLY A 67 3.01 -5.48 -22.66
C GLY A 67 3.07 -4.17 -23.48
N THR A 68 2.32 -3.11 -23.08
CA THR A 68 2.51 -1.77 -23.67
C THR A 68 3.96 -1.32 -23.44
N SER A 69 4.70 -1.02 -24.50
CA SER A 69 6.10 -0.59 -24.37
C SER A 69 6.20 0.82 -23.79
N LEU A 70 7.33 1.13 -23.15
CA LEU A 70 7.57 2.46 -22.60
C LEU A 70 7.43 3.59 -23.67
N PRO A 71 7.95 3.46 -24.89
CA PRO A 71 7.71 4.47 -25.94
C PRO A 71 6.23 4.67 -26.27
N GLU A 72 5.45 3.59 -26.36
CA GLU A 72 4.00 3.66 -26.59
C GLU A 72 3.28 4.36 -25.43
N PHE A 73 3.62 4.02 -24.21
CA PHE A 73 3.09 4.68 -23.01
C PHE A 73 3.37 6.18 -23.00
N LEU A 74 4.63 6.58 -23.27
CA LEU A 74 5.03 7.99 -23.32
C LEU A 74 4.30 8.74 -24.43
N ALA A 75 4.15 8.12 -25.62
CA ALA A 75 3.40 8.68 -26.74
C ALA A 75 1.92 8.87 -26.38
N HIS A 76 1.28 7.83 -25.82
CA HIS A 76 -0.10 7.89 -25.35
C HIS A 76 -0.31 9.03 -24.33
N ARG A 77 0.53 9.10 -23.29
CA ARG A 77 0.45 10.14 -22.27
C ARG A 77 0.58 11.55 -22.85
N SER A 78 1.50 11.72 -23.82
CA SER A 78 1.65 13.00 -24.51
C SER A 78 0.39 13.39 -25.32
N LEU A 79 -0.25 12.42 -25.98
CA LEU A 79 -1.53 12.65 -26.67
C LEU A 79 -2.63 13.07 -25.71
N VAL A 80 -2.77 12.40 -24.58
CA VAL A 80 -3.77 12.74 -23.54
C VAL A 80 -3.53 14.14 -22.99
N GLN A 81 -2.28 14.48 -22.66
CA GLN A 81 -1.94 15.82 -22.17
C GLN A 81 -2.26 16.92 -23.20
N ASN A 82 -2.01 16.66 -24.49
CA ASN A 82 -2.34 17.61 -25.56
C ASN A 82 -3.86 17.74 -25.74
N ALA A 83 -4.62 16.64 -25.68
CA ALA A 83 -6.06 16.65 -25.73
C ALA A 83 -6.64 17.46 -24.54
N GLN A 84 -6.13 17.27 -23.35
CA GLN A 84 -6.56 18.02 -22.17
C GLN A 84 -6.27 19.52 -22.29
N ARG A 85 -5.08 19.91 -22.74
CA ARG A 85 -4.73 21.31 -22.98
C ARG A 85 -5.68 21.96 -23.99
N ALA A 86 -6.01 21.25 -25.07
CA ALA A 86 -6.95 21.73 -26.08
C ALA A 86 -8.37 21.90 -25.51
N ALA A 87 -8.85 20.94 -24.74
CA ALA A 87 -10.15 21.01 -24.06
C ALA A 87 -10.21 22.19 -23.08
N SER A 88 -9.20 22.36 -22.24
CA SER A 88 -9.11 23.48 -21.29
C SER A 88 -9.05 24.84 -22.00
N ALA A 89 -8.34 24.94 -23.12
CA ALA A 89 -8.29 26.16 -23.93
C ALA A 89 -9.67 26.51 -24.55
N ALA A 90 -10.42 25.52 -25.05
CA ALA A 90 -11.74 25.68 -25.60
C ALA A 90 -12.74 26.17 -24.55
N LEU A 91 -12.70 25.66 -23.33
CA LEU A 91 -13.56 26.10 -22.21
C LEU A 91 -13.31 27.56 -21.84
N ARG A 92 -12.06 28.01 -21.82
CA ARG A 92 -11.70 29.43 -21.56
C ARG A 92 -12.21 30.38 -22.61
N THR A 93 -12.23 29.98 -23.89
CA THR A 93 -12.73 30.82 -24.98
C THR A 93 -14.24 30.97 -24.97
N GLN A 94 -14.97 30.04 -24.34
CA GLN A 94 -16.43 30.07 -24.20
C GLN A 94 -16.93 30.84 -22.96
N GLY A 95 -16.06 31.54 -22.24
CA GLY A 95 -16.41 32.32 -21.06
C GLY A 95 -16.70 31.46 -19.81
N GLY A 96 -16.42 30.18 -19.84
CA GLY A 96 -16.44 29.31 -18.68
C GLY A 96 -15.31 29.73 -17.75
N SER A 97 -15.60 30.10 -16.53
CA SER A 97 -14.60 30.23 -15.50
C SER A 97 -14.06 28.83 -15.24
N ASP A 98 -12.82 28.58 -15.66
CA ASP A 98 -12.05 27.44 -15.20
C ASP A 98 -11.74 27.71 -13.72
N ALA A 99 -12.74 27.50 -12.85
CA ALA A 99 -12.63 27.76 -11.42
C ALA A 99 -11.63 26.82 -10.74
N THR A 100 -11.08 25.87 -11.50
CA THR A 100 -10.18 24.80 -11.02
C THR A 100 -8.74 24.96 -11.51
N GLY A 101 -8.36 26.07 -12.15
CA GLY A 101 -6.96 26.35 -12.52
C GLY A 101 -6.26 25.19 -13.23
N ASP A 102 -4.98 25.01 -13.00
CA ASP A 102 -4.10 23.95 -13.55
C ASP A 102 -4.40 22.50 -13.08
N GLU A 103 -5.56 22.23 -12.47
CA GLU A 103 -5.86 20.92 -11.85
C GLU A 103 -6.25 19.81 -12.84
N HIS A 104 -6.63 20.18 -14.08
CA HIS A 104 -6.99 19.19 -15.10
C HIS A 104 -5.76 18.58 -15.79
N GLY A 105 -5.72 17.26 -15.88
CA GLY A 105 -4.69 16.50 -16.58
C GLY A 105 -4.13 15.35 -15.74
N VAL A 106 -3.02 14.80 -16.21
CA VAL A 106 -2.34 13.69 -15.52
C VAL A 106 -1.66 14.19 -14.25
N ARG A 107 -2.04 13.62 -13.10
CA ARG A 107 -1.47 13.91 -11.77
C ARG A 107 -0.47 12.86 -11.33
N HIS A 108 -0.81 11.59 -11.46
CA HIS A 108 0.03 10.48 -11.08
C HIS A 108 0.36 9.60 -12.28
N VAL A 109 1.57 9.07 -12.31
CA VAL A 109 2.03 8.09 -13.30
C VAL A 109 2.29 6.79 -12.56
N PHE A 110 1.73 5.70 -13.08
CA PHE A 110 1.83 4.37 -12.52
C PHE A 110 2.77 3.52 -13.37
N GLU A 111 3.89 3.13 -12.80
CA GLU A 111 4.88 2.27 -13.46
C GLU A 111 5.37 1.22 -12.45
N LEU A 112 4.95 -0.03 -12.63
CA LEU A 112 5.35 -1.15 -11.79
C LEU A 112 5.67 -2.39 -12.66
N GLY A 113 6.59 -2.23 -13.59
CA GLY A 113 6.97 -3.28 -14.53
C GLY A 113 5.75 -3.87 -15.24
N ASP A 114 5.69 -5.21 -15.34
CA ASP A 114 4.60 -5.92 -16.00
C ASP A 114 3.30 -5.96 -15.16
N HIS A 115 3.30 -5.42 -13.93
CA HIS A 115 2.15 -5.53 -13.03
C HIS A 115 1.15 -4.39 -13.20
N LEU A 116 1.63 -3.16 -13.41
CA LEU A 116 0.77 -2.00 -13.58
C LEU A 116 1.50 -0.93 -14.41
N GLN A 117 0.86 -0.51 -15.49
CA GLN A 117 1.25 0.65 -16.27
C GLN A 117 0.00 1.50 -16.52
N GLY A 118 0.09 2.79 -16.23
CA GLY A 118 -1.05 3.67 -16.34
C GLY A 118 -0.80 5.06 -15.75
N TYR A 119 -1.87 5.74 -15.46
CA TYR A 119 -1.83 7.07 -14.83
C TYR A 119 -3.19 7.41 -14.20
N ALA A 120 -3.20 8.43 -13.35
CA ALA A 120 -4.43 9.03 -12.84
C ALA A 120 -4.43 10.54 -13.07
N GLY A 121 -5.64 11.11 -13.11
CA GLY A 121 -5.81 12.54 -13.26
C GLY A 121 -7.27 12.96 -13.36
N GLN A 122 -7.49 14.25 -13.58
CA GLN A 122 -8.81 14.81 -13.79
C GLN A 122 -9.00 15.10 -15.28
N PHE A 123 -10.09 14.57 -15.87
CA PHE A 123 -10.36 14.68 -17.30
C PHE A 123 -11.79 15.14 -17.56
N THR A 124 -11.93 15.99 -18.56
CA THR A 124 -13.27 16.36 -19.07
C THR A 124 -13.93 15.16 -19.75
N PRO A 125 -15.28 15.12 -19.89
CA PRO A 125 -15.98 14.03 -20.55
C PRO A 125 -15.46 13.73 -21.98
N ASP A 126 -15.10 14.75 -22.74
CA ASP A 126 -14.56 14.59 -24.10
C ASP A 126 -13.18 13.95 -24.09
N VAL A 127 -12.32 14.37 -23.17
CA VAL A 127 -10.98 13.78 -23.01
C VAL A 127 -11.09 12.35 -22.48
N LEU A 128 -12.00 12.07 -21.57
CA LEU A 128 -12.28 10.70 -21.11
C LEU A 128 -12.72 9.80 -22.28
N ALA A 129 -13.63 10.29 -23.12
CA ALA A 129 -14.07 9.55 -24.30
C ALA A 129 -12.90 9.30 -25.27
N PHE A 130 -12.03 10.30 -25.48
CA PHE A 130 -10.81 10.17 -26.26
C PHE A 130 -9.87 9.10 -25.68
N ILE A 131 -9.62 9.13 -24.36
CA ILE A 131 -8.76 8.14 -23.68
C ILE A 131 -9.31 6.73 -23.90
N ARG A 132 -10.60 6.51 -23.70
CA ARG A 132 -11.24 5.21 -23.83
C ARG A 132 -11.23 4.65 -25.25
N ALA A 133 -11.10 5.52 -26.25
CA ALA A 133 -10.97 5.12 -27.66
C ALA A 133 -9.55 4.68 -28.05
N GLN A 134 -8.55 4.86 -27.19
CA GLN A 134 -7.18 4.50 -27.51
C GLN A 134 -6.96 2.98 -27.42
N PRO A 135 -6.31 2.35 -28.42
CA PRO A 135 -6.17 0.89 -28.49
C PRO A 135 -5.32 0.28 -27.37
N GLU A 136 -4.40 1.02 -26.80
CA GLU A 136 -3.53 0.61 -25.71
C GLU A 136 -4.19 0.64 -24.34
N VAL A 137 -5.35 1.29 -24.18
CA VAL A 137 -6.07 1.33 -22.90
C VAL A 137 -6.76 -0.01 -22.64
N ALA A 138 -6.47 -0.60 -21.49
CA ALA A 138 -7.13 -1.82 -21.03
C ALA A 138 -8.50 -1.50 -20.41
N PHE A 139 -8.53 -0.56 -19.48
CA PHE A 139 -9.73 -0.06 -18.84
C PHE A 139 -9.49 1.32 -18.21
N VAL A 140 -10.58 2.00 -17.90
CA VAL A 140 -10.57 3.20 -17.08
C VAL A 140 -11.41 2.92 -15.84
N GLU A 141 -10.96 3.43 -14.71
CA GLU A 141 -11.63 3.33 -13.42
C GLU A 141 -11.94 4.73 -12.90
N GLN A 142 -13.17 4.98 -12.47
CA GLN A 142 -13.50 6.24 -11.81
C GLN A 142 -12.78 6.29 -10.46
N ASP A 143 -12.06 7.38 -10.21
CA ASP A 143 -11.37 7.59 -8.93
C ASP A 143 -12.40 7.81 -7.81
N SER A 144 -12.11 7.27 -6.63
CA SER A 144 -13.02 7.28 -5.49
C SER A 144 -12.31 7.63 -4.20
N VAL A 145 -13.09 8.05 -3.22
CA VAL A 145 -12.59 8.41 -1.89
C VAL A 145 -12.28 7.14 -1.08
N VAL A 146 -11.18 7.20 -0.37
CA VAL A 146 -10.68 6.17 0.56
C VAL A 146 -10.64 6.76 1.95
N HIS A 147 -10.95 5.96 2.96
CA HIS A 147 -10.96 6.36 4.35
C HIS A 147 -10.05 5.47 5.21
N THR A 148 -9.63 6.00 6.36
CA THR A 148 -9.08 5.16 7.42
C THR A 148 -10.14 4.15 7.88
N THR A 149 -9.73 2.89 8.12
CA THR A 149 -10.64 1.84 8.60
C THR A 149 -10.61 1.76 10.13
N MET A 150 -10.96 2.86 10.81
CA MET A 150 -11.17 2.92 12.25
C MET A 150 -12.65 3.15 12.58
N ILE A 151 -13.08 2.64 13.74
CA ILE A 151 -14.41 2.89 14.27
C ILE A 151 -14.35 4.15 15.13
N PRO A 152 -15.12 5.21 14.80
CA PRO A 152 -15.24 6.38 15.66
C PRO A 152 -15.79 5.96 17.02
N GLN A 153 -15.02 6.19 18.08
CA GLN A 153 -15.49 5.95 19.45
C GLN A 153 -15.85 7.29 20.07
N GLY A 154 -17.09 7.46 20.49
CA GLY A 154 -17.61 8.69 21.09
C GLY A 154 -16.92 9.14 22.38
N ASN A 155 -15.91 8.42 22.86
CA ASN A 155 -15.11 8.71 24.05
C ASN A 155 -13.62 8.41 23.78
N GLU A 156 -13.07 8.90 22.71
CA GLU A 156 -11.62 8.84 22.46
C GLU A 156 -10.87 9.56 23.58
N ARG A 157 -10.07 8.81 24.35
CA ARG A 157 -9.22 9.38 25.41
C ARG A 157 -7.81 9.52 24.89
N VAL A 158 -7.51 10.70 24.36
CA VAL A 158 -6.12 11.11 24.09
C VAL A 158 -5.53 11.64 25.40
N TYR A 159 -4.41 11.11 25.83
CA TYR A 159 -3.70 11.58 27.01
C TYR A 159 -2.18 11.46 26.80
N ASP A 160 -1.44 12.31 27.49
CA ASP A 160 0.02 12.25 27.55
C ASP A 160 0.45 11.33 28.70
N VAL A 161 1.37 10.41 28.40
CA VAL A 161 1.93 9.52 29.43
C VAL A 161 2.97 10.32 30.25
N PRO A 162 2.83 10.39 31.59
CA PRO A 162 3.81 11.08 32.44
C PRO A 162 5.21 10.45 32.30
N GLU A 163 6.24 11.30 32.40
CA GLU A 163 7.67 10.90 32.31
C GLU A 163 8.09 9.79 33.29
N THR A 164 7.35 9.65 34.38
CA THR A 164 7.62 8.68 35.45
C THR A 164 7.09 7.28 35.21
N GLN A 165 6.31 7.06 34.14
CA GLN A 165 5.83 5.71 33.75
C GLN A 165 6.81 5.10 32.72
N THR A 166 7.96 4.66 33.20
CA THR A 166 8.81 3.74 32.42
C THR A 166 8.27 2.32 32.61
N PHE A 167 7.91 1.67 31.54
CA PHE A 167 7.58 0.25 31.54
C PHE A 167 8.88 -0.53 31.85
N ALA A 168 9.01 -1.07 33.07
CA ALA A 168 10.21 -1.76 33.48
C ALA A 168 10.31 -3.12 32.78
N ALA A 169 11.38 -3.35 32.05
CA ALA A 169 11.76 -4.70 31.61
C ALA A 169 11.87 -5.62 32.83
N GLY A 170 11.08 -6.68 32.85
CA GLY A 170 11.02 -7.62 33.97
C GLY A 170 11.80 -8.89 33.71
N ALA A 171 12.37 -9.49 34.77
CA ALA A 171 13.08 -10.75 34.70
C ALA A 171 12.25 -11.89 34.07
N ALA A 172 12.89 -12.71 33.24
CA ALA A 172 12.29 -13.78 32.45
C ALA A 172 11.44 -14.76 33.30
N PRO A 173 10.26 -15.19 32.82
CA PRO A 173 9.50 -16.24 33.45
C PRO A 173 10.04 -17.63 33.05
N GLU A 174 9.97 -18.53 34.01
CA GLU A 174 10.22 -19.95 33.83
C GLU A 174 9.19 -20.57 32.87
N ALA A 175 9.67 -21.29 31.86
CA ALA A 175 8.94 -22.00 30.81
C ALA A 175 8.61 -21.22 29.52
N ALA A 176 9.62 -20.77 28.78
CA ALA A 176 9.51 -20.54 27.36
C ALA A 176 9.61 -21.85 26.57
N LEU A 177 8.80 -22.01 25.52
CA LEU A 177 8.90 -23.14 24.60
C LEU A 177 10.29 -23.15 23.93
N PRO A 178 10.93 -24.30 23.75
CA PRO A 178 12.25 -24.38 23.14
C PRO A 178 12.18 -24.06 21.65
N TRP A 179 12.57 -22.85 21.28
CA TRP A 179 12.92 -22.52 19.90
C TRP A 179 14.32 -23.04 19.60
N PRO A 180 14.62 -23.54 18.40
CA PRO A 180 15.98 -23.95 18.04
C PRO A 180 16.85 -22.70 17.78
N GLY A 181 17.48 -22.20 18.83
CA GLY A 181 18.42 -21.07 18.82
C GLY A 181 18.60 -20.49 20.23
N ARG A 182 19.80 -20.02 20.55
CA ARG A 182 20.06 -19.35 21.82
C ARG A 182 19.61 -17.88 21.74
N HIS A 183 18.32 -17.63 21.85
CA HIS A 183 17.79 -16.29 21.98
C HIS A 183 17.29 -16.09 23.41
N THR A 184 17.65 -14.96 24.01
CA THR A 184 17.13 -14.56 25.31
C THR A 184 15.76 -13.95 25.08
N HIS A 185 14.72 -14.52 25.69
CA HIS A 185 13.37 -13.95 25.67
C HIS A 185 13.21 -12.97 26.82
N ASP A 186 12.75 -11.78 26.52
CA ASP A 186 12.34 -10.80 27.49
C ASP A 186 10.83 -10.80 27.69
N VAL A 187 10.40 -10.29 28.83
CA VAL A 187 8.97 -10.17 29.16
C VAL A 187 8.68 -8.75 29.57
N GLU A 188 8.03 -8.03 28.70
CA GLU A 188 7.46 -6.74 29.04
C GLU A 188 6.20 -6.93 29.87
N LYS A 189 6.17 -6.34 31.07
CA LYS A 189 5.00 -6.30 31.96
C LYS A 189 4.26 -4.98 31.78
N GLY A 190 2.93 -5.06 31.77
CA GLY A 190 2.08 -3.88 31.52
C GLY A 190 1.85 -3.61 30.04
N ALA A 191 2.32 -4.49 29.14
CA ALA A 191 2.09 -4.39 27.70
C ALA A 191 0.60 -4.35 27.36
N PRO A 192 0.21 -3.66 26.27
CA PRO A 192 -1.16 -3.74 25.75
C PRO A 192 -1.59 -5.18 25.49
N TRP A 193 -2.88 -5.48 25.69
CA TRP A 193 -3.41 -6.82 25.52
C TRP A 193 -3.16 -7.40 24.11
N GLY A 194 -3.07 -6.54 23.09
CA GLY A 194 -2.78 -6.96 21.73
C GLY A 194 -1.40 -7.61 21.61
N LEU A 195 -0.37 -7.02 22.21
CA LEU A 195 0.98 -7.58 22.24
C LEU A 195 1.02 -8.87 23.07
N ALA A 196 0.34 -8.89 24.22
CA ALA A 196 0.20 -10.08 25.01
C ALA A 196 -0.44 -11.21 24.20
N ARG A 197 -1.53 -10.91 23.47
CA ARG A 197 -2.25 -11.93 22.70
C ARG A 197 -1.43 -12.56 21.61
N ILE A 198 -0.66 -11.78 20.84
CA ILE A 198 0.16 -12.31 19.74
C ILE A 198 1.39 -13.09 20.21
N SER A 199 1.77 -12.97 21.48
CA SER A 199 2.91 -13.70 22.07
C SER A 199 2.52 -14.92 22.91
N HIS A 200 1.22 -15.22 23.05
CA HIS A 200 0.73 -16.37 23.82
C HIS A 200 -0.14 -17.29 22.98
N ARG A 201 0.16 -18.58 22.96
CA ARG A 201 -0.63 -19.57 22.24
C ARG A 201 -2.02 -19.82 22.86
N PRO A 202 -2.16 -20.06 24.17
CA PRO A 202 -3.47 -20.14 24.82
C PRO A 202 -4.16 -18.79 24.86
N SER A 203 -5.48 -18.79 24.99
CA SER A 203 -6.24 -17.57 25.28
C SER A 203 -5.70 -16.87 26.53
N LEU A 204 -5.78 -15.53 26.53
CA LEU A 204 -5.26 -14.73 27.63
C LEU A 204 -5.98 -15.01 28.94
N SER A 205 -5.22 -14.98 30.01
CA SER A 205 -5.69 -15.13 31.40
C SER A 205 -5.30 -13.92 32.24
N LEU A 206 -5.78 -13.82 33.48
CA LEU A 206 -5.34 -12.78 34.43
C LEU A 206 -3.82 -12.77 34.66
N GLY A 207 -3.15 -13.88 34.42
CA GLY A 207 -1.69 -13.98 34.55
C GLY A 207 -0.91 -13.57 33.31
N THR A 208 -1.54 -13.46 32.13
CA THR A 208 -0.87 -13.25 30.85
C THR A 208 -1.37 -12.03 30.05
N PHE A 209 -2.54 -11.47 30.35
CA PHE A 209 -3.23 -10.47 29.52
C PHE A 209 -2.44 -9.17 29.27
N ASN A 210 -1.40 -8.90 30.05
CA ASN A 210 -0.54 -7.73 29.97
C ASN A 210 0.96 -8.08 29.96
N LYS A 211 1.31 -9.25 29.44
CA LYS A 211 2.69 -9.68 29.31
C LYS A 211 3.01 -9.93 27.84
N TYR A 212 3.96 -9.20 27.31
CA TYR A 212 4.51 -9.42 25.97
C TYR A 212 5.82 -10.18 26.07
N VAL A 213 5.91 -11.34 25.42
CA VAL A 213 7.12 -12.18 25.36
C VAL A 213 7.75 -11.99 24.00
N TYR A 214 8.99 -11.51 23.95
CA TYR A 214 9.66 -11.13 22.71
C TYR A 214 11.18 -11.32 22.80
N GLU A 215 11.86 -11.18 21.67
CA GLU A 215 13.31 -11.10 21.57
C GLU A 215 13.72 -9.65 21.35
N ASP A 216 14.73 -9.15 22.05
CA ASP A 216 15.17 -7.75 22.05
C ASP A 216 15.45 -7.15 20.68
N GLN A 217 15.83 -7.97 19.70
CA GLN A 217 16.18 -7.52 18.35
C GLN A 217 15.02 -7.60 17.37
N GLY A 218 13.80 -7.81 17.86
CA GLY A 218 12.60 -7.92 17.01
C GLY A 218 12.39 -6.68 16.12
N GLY A 219 12.53 -6.86 14.81
CA GLY A 219 12.41 -5.80 13.80
C GLY A 219 13.74 -5.17 13.36
N GLU A 220 14.89 -5.49 13.97
CA GLU A 220 16.17 -4.92 13.56
C GLU A 220 16.49 -5.24 12.10
N GLY A 221 16.85 -4.20 11.35
CA GLY A 221 17.17 -4.28 9.93
C GLY A 221 15.97 -4.33 8.99
N VAL A 222 14.74 -4.26 9.51
CA VAL A 222 13.53 -4.21 8.69
C VAL A 222 12.99 -2.78 8.62
N THR A 223 12.62 -2.35 7.42
CA THR A 223 11.93 -1.08 7.19
C THR A 223 10.44 -1.33 6.95
N ALA A 224 9.58 -0.69 7.75
CA ALA A 224 8.13 -0.74 7.65
C ALA A 224 7.59 0.59 7.09
N TYR A 225 6.97 0.53 5.91
CA TYR A 225 6.25 1.66 5.30
C TYR A 225 4.83 1.73 5.87
N VAL A 226 4.45 2.89 6.39
CA VAL A 226 3.09 3.15 6.89
C VAL A 226 2.41 4.05 5.86
N ILE A 227 1.59 3.44 5.00
CA ILE A 227 0.84 4.10 3.91
C ILE A 227 -0.51 4.52 4.50
N ASP A 228 -0.59 5.77 4.99
CA ASP A 228 -1.67 6.22 5.87
C ASP A 228 -1.76 7.77 5.92
N THR A 229 -2.16 8.37 7.06
CA THR A 229 -2.27 9.81 7.28
C THR A 229 -0.93 10.51 7.59
N GLY A 230 0.18 9.76 7.63
CA GLY A 230 1.51 10.21 8.06
C GLY A 230 1.90 9.61 9.42
N ILE A 231 3.02 10.06 9.97
CA ILE A 231 3.51 9.68 11.31
C ILE A 231 3.99 10.95 12.04
N ASN A 232 3.67 11.08 13.32
CA ASN A 232 4.38 12.00 14.20
C ASN A 232 5.80 11.47 14.47
N VAL A 233 6.72 11.68 13.53
CA VAL A 233 8.08 11.16 13.57
C VAL A 233 8.93 11.66 14.76
N LYS A 234 8.42 12.67 15.48
CA LYS A 234 9.07 13.23 16.68
C LYS A 234 8.53 12.63 17.98
N HIS A 235 7.62 11.66 17.90
CA HIS A 235 7.10 10.98 19.10
C HIS A 235 8.24 10.24 19.80
N ASP A 236 8.38 10.43 21.12
CA ASP A 236 9.50 9.92 21.93
C ASP A 236 9.62 8.38 21.84
N GLU A 237 8.49 7.68 21.79
CA GLU A 237 8.46 6.21 21.75
C GLU A 237 8.95 5.60 20.42
N PHE A 238 9.20 6.40 19.40
CA PHE A 238 9.87 5.94 18.18
C PHE A 238 11.41 6.04 18.28
N GLU A 239 11.97 6.74 19.27
CA GLU A 239 13.42 6.78 19.53
C GLU A 239 14.24 7.18 18.29
N GLY A 240 13.68 8.01 17.42
CA GLY A 240 14.30 8.44 16.17
C GLY A 240 14.27 7.41 15.02
N ARG A 241 13.63 6.26 15.20
CA ARG A 241 13.47 5.24 14.16
C ARG A 241 12.38 5.55 13.13
N ALA A 242 11.48 6.48 13.44
CA ALA A 242 10.46 6.95 12.49
C ALA A 242 11.01 8.10 11.63
N LYS A 243 10.76 8.02 10.33
CA LYS A 243 11.20 9.00 9.33
C LYS A 243 10.06 9.38 8.40
N TRP A 244 10.11 10.60 7.89
CA TRP A 244 9.20 11.02 6.81
C TRP A 244 9.73 10.48 5.48
N GLY A 245 8.86 9.83 4.72
CA GLY A 245 9.16 9.34 3.38
C GLY A 245 8.57 10.26 2.32
N LYS A 246 7.22 10.29 2.19
CA LYS A 246 6.55 11.04 1.13
C LYS A 246 5.15 11.50 1.55
N THR A 247 4.80 12.71 1.14
CA THR A 247 3.42 13.22 1.08
C THR A 247 2.94 13.17 -0.36
N ILE A 248 1.86 12.44 -0.62
CA ILE A 248 1.28 12.23 -1.95
C ILE A 248 0.19 13.26 -2.28
N PRO A 249 -0.78 13.56 -1.37
CA PRO A 249 -1.81 14.55 -1.63
C PRO A 249 -1.21 15.91 -1.96
N TYR A 250 -1.74 16.56 -2.99
CA TYR A 250 -1.22 17.84 -3.47
C TYR A 250 -1.37 18.93 -2.40
N ALA A 251 -0.31 19.73 -2.23
CA ALA A 251 -0.24 20.84 -1.28
C ALA A 251 -0.54 20.49 0.20
N ASP A 252 -0.45 19.21 0.59
CA ASP A 252 -0.54 18.81 1.99
C ASP A 252 0.85 18.84 2.66
N GLU A 253 0.88 18.91 3.99
CA GLU A 253 2.09 19.08 4.78
C GLU A 253 2.70 17.73 5.20
N ASP A 254 4.02 17.72 5.42
CA ASP A 254 4.79 16.60 5.96
C ASP A 254 4.52 16.44 7.47
N LYS A 255 3.25 16.15 7.80
CA LYS A 255 2.81 15.88 9.18
C LYS A 255 1.62 14.93 9.18
N ASP A 256 1.46 14.18 10.26
CA ASP A 256 0.22 13.48 10.57
C ASP A 256 -0.75 14.45 11.27
N GLY A 257 -1.72 14.97 10.54
CA GLY A 257 -2.75 15.87 11.07
C GLY A 257 -3.96 15.13 11.65
N HIS A 258 -4.03 13.79 11.50
CA HIS A 258 -5.15 12.96 11.94
C HIS A 258 -4.83 12.14 13.20
N GLY A 259 -3.69 11.46 13.24
CA GLY A 259 -3.23 10.60 14.32
C GLY A 259 -3.31 9.09 14.01
N HIS A 260 -4.11 8.71 13.02
CA HIS A 260 -4.33 7.30 12.68
C HIS A 260 -3.03 6.61 12.23
N GLY A 261 -2.26 7.21 11.33
CA GLY A 261 -0.99 6.65 10.87
C GLY A 261 0.06 6.58 11.97
N THR A 262 0.09 7.58 12.91
CA THR A 262 0.94 7.52 14.10
C THR A 262 0.55 6.33 14.99
N HIS A 263 -0.74 6.06 15.17
CA HIS A 263 -1.23 4.93 15.96
C HIS A 263 -0.83 3.59 15.32
N CYS A 264 -1.00 3.44 14.01
CA CYS A 264 -0.56 2.25 13.27
C CYS A 264 0.96 2.05 13.39
N ALA A 265 1.75 3.13 13.21
CA ALA A 265 3.20 3.09 13.35
C ALA A 265 3.63 2.65 14.78
N GLY A 266 2.92 3.13 15.80
CA GLY A 266 3.17 2.73 17.18
C GLY A 266 2.94 1.25 17.43
N THR A 267 1.85 0.71 16.91
CA THR A 267 1.55 -0.74 17.02
C THR A 267 2.56 -1.61 16.24
N ILE A 268 3.14 -1.09 15.15
CA ILE A 268 4.21 -1.80 14.44
C ILE A 268 5.50 -1.80 15.26
N GLY A 269 5.97 -0.61 15.73
CA GLY A 269 7.37 -0.50 16.13
C GLY A 269 7.70 0.57 17.17
N SER A 270 6.76 1.09 17.99
CA SER A 270 7.12 1.91 19.14
C SER A 270 7.66 1.07 20.29
N ALA A 271 8.41 1.67 21.19
CA ALA A 271 9.02 0.93 22.31
C ALA A 271 7.98 0.20 23.18
N PRO A 272 6.89 0.86 23.74
CA PRO A 272 6.00 0.16 24.66
C PRO A 272 4.74 -0.43 24.01
N TYR A 273 4.45 -0.13 22.73
CA TYR A 273 3.21 -0.55 22.06
C TYR A 273 3.46 -1.36 20.80
N GLY A 274 4.72 -1.53 20.40
CA GLY A 274 5.11 -2.11 19.12
C GLY A 274 5.46 -3.59 19.19
N VAL A 275 5.08 -4.32 18.14
CA VAL A 275 5.44 -5.72 17.96
C VAL A 275 6.90 -5.86 17.58
N ALA A 276 7.40 -5.01 16.69
CA ALA A 276 8.77 -5.02 16.15
C ALA A 276 9.50 -3.75 16.59
N GLN A 277 9.85 -3.70 17.86
CA GLN A 277 10.33 -2.49 18.54
C GLN A 277 11.64 -1.92 17.98
N GLN A 278 12.39 -2.67 17.17
CA GLN A 278 13.63 -2.22 16.52
C GLN A 278 13.46 -1.89 15.02
N ALA A 279 12.24 -1.97 14.46
CA ALA A 279 11.99 -1.67 13.06
C ALA A 279 12.16 -0.16 12.74
N GLU A 280 12.68 0.17 11.56
CA GLU A 280 12.61 1.51 10.98
C GLU A 280 11.19 1.74 10.44
N LEU A 281 10.61 2.91 10.72
CA LEU A 281 9.27 3.28 10.28
C LEU A 281 9.37 4.42 9.26
N VAL A 282 8.68 4.28 8.12
CA VAL A 282 8.68 5.30 7.07
C VAL A 282 7.25 5.75 6.79
N ALA A 283 6.97 7.04 7.02
CA ALA A 283 5.68 7.65 6.74
C ALA A 283 5.47 7.82 5.23
N VAL A 284 4.39 7.25 4.70
CA VAL A 284 3.90 7.51 3.34
C VAL A 284 2.48 8.05 3.46
N LYS A 285 2.39 9.40 3.48
CA LYS A 285 1.11 10.07 3.65
C LYS A 285 0.34 10.06 2.33
N VAL A 286 -0.77 9.32 2.32
CA VAL A 286 -1.72 9.22 1.20
C VAL A 286 -3.11 9.75 1.56
N LEU A 287 -3.38 9.91 2.87
CA LEU A 287 -4.61 10.46 3.41
C LEU A 287 -4.35 11.80 4.07
N GLY A 288 -5.25 12.73 3.87
CA GLY A 288 -5.21 14.06 4.49
C GLY A 288 -5.53 14.04 5.99
N SER A 289 -5.49 15.23 6.61
CA SER A 289 -5.80 15.42 8.04
C SER A 289 -7.25 15.09 8.42
N GLY A 290 -8.16 14.94 7.45
CA GLY A 290 -9.52 14.43 7.64
C GLY A 290 -9.63 12.91 7.67
N GLY A 291 -8.53 12.18 7.49
CA GLY A 291 -8.53 10.71 7.44
C GLY A 291 -9.02 10.13 6.10
N SER A 292 -9.16 10.96 5.07
CA SER A 292 -9.59 10.56 3.73
C SER A 292 -8.58 10.98 2.65
N GLY A 293 -8.64 10.33 1.51
CA GLY A 293 -7.84 10.61 0.32
C GLY A 293 -8.46 9.99 -0.93
N SER A 294 -7.79 10.04 -2.06
CA SER A 294 -8.24 9.41 -3.30
C SER A 294 -7.60 8.03 -3.48
N MET A 295 -8.30 7.14 -4.20
CA MET A 295 -7.78 5.82 -4.57
C MET A 295 -6.51 5.96 -5.43
N SER A 296 -6.43 7.02 -6.24
CA SER A 296 -5.27 7.34 -7.06
C SER A 296 -4.06 7.79 -6.23
N ASP A 297 -4.26 8.59 -5.15
CA ASP A 297 -3.19 8.97 -4.23
C ASP A 297 -2.65 7.75 -3.47
N VAL A 298 -3.56 6.86 -3.02
CA VAL A 298 -3.17 5.60 -2.37
C VAL A 298 -2.35 4.73 -3.31
N THR A 299 -2.80 4.58 -4.57
CA THR A 299 -2.06 3.82 -5.59
C THR A 299 -0.67 4.42 -5.82
N ALA A 300 -0.56 5.75 -5.93
CA ALA A 300 0.72 6.43 -6.06
C ALA A 300 1.65 6.22 -4.85
N GLY A 301 1.08 6.19 -3.64
CA GLY A 301 1.83 5.91 -2.40
C GLY A 301 2.40 4.50 -2.36
N VAL A 302 1.64 3.50 -2.81
CA VAL A 302 2.13 2.12 -2.96
C VAL A 302 3.31 2.07 -3.92
N LEU A 303 3.20 2.70 -5.09
CA LEU A 303 4.27 2.72 -6.09
C LEU A 303 5.51 3.46 -5.60
N TRP A 304 5.32 4.56 -4.87
CA TRP A 304 6.43 5.28 -4.24
C TRP A 304 7.17 4.40 -3.22
N ALA A 305 6.47 3.67 -2.37
CA ALA A 305 7.07 2.78 -1.39
C ALA A 305 7.90 1.66 -2.06
N VAL A 306 7.41 1.08 -3.16
CA VAL A 306 8.16 0.09 -3.95
C VAL A 306 9.42 0.73 -4.56
N SER A 307 9.30 1.94 -5.11
CA SER A 307 10.43 2.65 -5.71
C SER A 307 11.51 2.99 -4.67
N ASP A 308 11.13 3.44 -3.47
CA ASP A 308 12.05 3.73 -2.37
C ASP A 308 12.73 2.45 -1.87
N ALA A 309 11.98 1.36 -1.67
CA ALA A 309 12.52 0.06 -1.27
C ALA A 309 13.54 -0.46 -2.30
N LYS A 310 13.24 -0.33 -3.59
CA LYS A 310 14.15 -0.68 -4.68
C LYS A 310 15.41 0.17 -4.68
N ALA A 311 15.29 1.49 -4.57
CA ALA A 311 16.42 2.41 -4.51
C ALA A 311 17.33 2.13 -3.31
N ARG A 312 16.77 1.84 -2.13
CA ARG A 312 17.51 1.41 -0.94
C ARG A 312 18.26 0.10 -1.18
N THR A 313 17.62 -0.88 -1.82
CA THR A 313 18.24 -2.15 -2.19
C THR A 313 19.42 -1.95 -3.14
N GLU A 314 19.25 -1.12 -4.17
CA GLU A 314 20.33 -0.79 -5.12
C GLU A 314 21.51 -0.10 -4.43
N GLN A 315 21.25 0.83 -3.51
CA GLN A 315 22.30 1.48 -2.70
C GLN A 315 23.08 0.49 -1.81
N MET A 316 22.37 -0.48 -1.22
CA MET A 316 23.00 -1.53 -0.41
C MET A 316 23.83 -2.49 -1.25
N LEU A 317 23.34 -2.88 -2.43
CA LEU A 317 24.07 -3.71 -3.40
C LEU A 317 25.33 -2.99 -3.92
N ALA A 318 25.27 -1.68 -4.14
CA ALA A 318 26.41 -0.87 -4.53
C ALA A 318 27.47 -0.74 -3.40
N ASN A 319 27.05 -0.87 -2.13
CA ASN A 319 27.90 -0.75 -0.96
C ASN A 319 27.69 -1.90 0.03
N PRO A 320 28.02 -3.16 -0.35
CA PRO A 320 27.65 -4.37 0.42
C PRO A 320 28.33 -4.45 1.79
N HIS A 321 29.43 -3.69 1.99
CA HIS A 321 30.16 -3.63 3.25
C HIS A 321 29.67 -2.48 4.17
N SER A 322 28.68 -1.71 3.78
CA SER A 322 28.09 -0.67 4.64
C SER A 322 27.37 -1.32 5.84
N ALA A 323 27.27 -0.57 6.95
CA ALA A 323 26.50 -1.01 8.11
C ALA A 323 25.01 -1.23 7.76
N ALA A 324 24.45 -0.41 6.88
CA ALA A 324 23.08 -0.53 6.39
C ALA A 324 22.87 -1.85 5.63
N ALA A 325 23.75 -2.16 4.66
CA ALA A 325 23.67 -3.40 3.88
C ALA A 325 23.76 -4.66 4.74
N ARG A 326 24.66 -4.66 5.74
CA ARG A 326 24.85 -5.79 6.63
C ARG A 326 23.69 -6.03 7.60
N ARG A 327 22.94 -4.98 7.95
CA ARG A 327 21.80 -5.08 8.87
C ARG A 327 20.49 -5.33 8.15
N HIS A 328 20.39 -4.99 6.86
CA HIS A 328 19.12 -5.05 6.13
C HIS A 328 18.58 -6.48 6.08
N LYS A 329 17.29 -6.62 6.42
CA LYS A 329 16.56 -7.89 6.49
C LYS A 329 15.33 -7.92 5.59
N GLY A 330 14.84 -6.78 5.12
CA GLY A 330 13.68 -6.72 4.23
C GLY A 330 12.79 -5.51 4.44
N PHE A 331 11.69 -5.50 3.69
CA PHE A 331 10.71 -4.42 3.69
C PHE A 331 9.30 -4.96 3.92
N VAL A 332 8.54 -4.26 4.75
CA VAL A 332 7.11 -4.53 4.99
C VAL A 332 6.30 -3.25 4.83
N ALA A 333 5.00 -3.35 4.58
CA ALA A 333 4.13 -2.20 4.44
C ALA A 333 2.78 -2.43 5.11
N ASN A 334 2.26 -1.38 5.73
CA ASN A 334 0.96 -1.30 6.37
C ASN A 334 0.00 -0.48 5.51
N MET A 335 -1.18 -1.02 5.23
CA MET A 335 -2.30 -0.27 4.67
C MET A 335 -3.54 -0.48 5.54
N SER A 336 -3.71 0.42 6.51
CA SER A 336 -4.85 0.45 7.43
C SER A 336 -5.95 1.38 6.90
N LEU A 337 -6.34 1.18 5.65
CA LEU A 337 -7.30 1.99 4.92
C LEU A 337 -8.09 1.11 3.94
N GLY A 338 -9.22 1.60 3.47
CA GLY A 338 -10.03 0.90 2.49
C GLY A 338 -11.10 1.79 1.87
N GLY A 339 -11.64 1.30 0.78
CA GLY A 339 -12.71 1.96 0.04
C GLY A 339 -13.44 0.96 -0.86
N GLY A 340 -14.22 1.47 -1.81
CA GLY A 340 -14.90 0.67 -2.80
C GLY A 340 -13.93 -0.20 -3.62
N ARG A 341 -14.48 -1.05 -4.46
CA ARG A 341 -13.69 -2.01 -5.25
C ARG A 341 -12.85 -1.29 -6.32
N SER A 342 -11.52 -1.42 -6.21
CA SER A 342 -10.55 -0.86 -7.15
C SER A 342 -9.63 -1.94 -7.75
N PRO A 343 -9.88 -2.37 -8.99
CA PRO A 343 -8.96 -3.23 -9.73
C PRO A 343 -7.56 -2.64 -9.85
N THR A 344 -7.43 -1.32 -10.00
CA THR A 344 -6.14 -0.62 -10.14
C THR A 344 -5.32 -0.72 -8.86
N LEU A 345 -5.90 -0.39 -7.69
CA LEU A 345 -5.22 -0.51 -6.40
C LEU A 345 -4.85 -1.96 -6.10
N ASN A 346 -5.76 -2.91 -6.38
CA ASN A 346 -5.47 -4.33 -6.18
C ASN A 346 -4.29 -4.80 -7.03
N ARG A 347 -4.17 -4.33 -8.29
CA ARG A 347 -3.00 -4.60 -9.16
C ARG A 347 -1.72 -3.99 -8.59
N ALA A 348 -1.76 -2.75 -8.10
CA ALA A 348 -0.62 -2.08 -7.49
C ALA A 348 -0.09 -2.85 -6.28
N VAL A 349 -0.96 -3.22 -5.33
CA VAL A 349 -0.57 -3.95 -4.13
C VAL A 349 -0.08 -5.37 -4.46
N ASN A 350 -0.75 -6.07 -5.37
CA ASN A 350 -0.29 -7.39 -5.84
C ASN A 350 1.10 -7.30 -6.48
N GLY A 351 1.34 -6.29 -7.31
CA GLY A 351 2.64 -6.04 -7.94
C GLY A 351 3.71 -5.64 -6.93
N ALA A 352 3.37 -4.85 -5.90
CA ALA A 352 4.28 -4.48 -4.84
C ALA A 352 4.79 -5.70 -4.07
N VAL A 353 3.87 -6.63 -3.71
CA VAL A 353 4.25 -7.89 -3.05
C VAL A 353 5.14 -8.76 -3.96
N ALA A 354 4.82 -8.83 -5.26
CA ALA A 354 5.65 -9.55 -6.22
C ALA A 354 7.06 -8.93 -6.40
N ASN A 355 7.22 -7.66 -6.09
CA ASN A 355 8.51 -6.94 -6.07
C ASN A 355 9.22 -6.97 -4.69
N GLY A 356 8.77 -7.81 -3.76
CA GLY A 356 9.45 -8.04 -2.47
C GLY A 356 9.06 -7.09 -1.34
N LEU A 357 8.07 -6.22 -1.54
CA LEU A 357 7.50 -5.42 -0.46
C LEU A 357 6.27 -6.15 0.12
N HIS A 358 6.41 -6.74 1.30
CA HIS A 358 5.34 -7.54 1.92
C HIS A 358 4.29 -6.65 2.57
N PHE A 359 3.02 -6.88 2.25
CA PHE A 359 1.90 -6.07 2.74
C PHE A 359 1.02 -6.83 3.71
N ALA A 360 0.55 -6.15 4.77
CA ALA A 360 -0.71 -6.46 5.40
C ALA A 360 -1.70 -5.30 5.18
N VAL A 361 -2.97 -5.64 4.94
CA VAL A 361 -4.04 -4.69 4.62
C VAL A 361 -5.27 -4.94 5.50
N ALA A 362 -5.98 -3.89 5.85
CA ALA A 362 -7.18 -3.98 6.66
C ALA A 362 -8.35 -4.63 5.87
N ALA A 363 -9.09 -5.52 6.52
CA ALA A 363 -10.25 -6.18 5.92
C ALA A 363 -11.45 -5.25 5.70
N GLY A 364 -11.52 -4.12 6.44
CA GLY A 364 -12.67 -3.21 6.49
C GLY A 364 -13.56 -3.44 7.72
N ASN A 365 -14.48 -2.49 7.99
CA ASN A 365 -15.24 -2.41 9.24
C ASN A 365 -16.76 -2.38 9.05
N GLU A 366 -17.28 -2.91 7.95
CA GLU A 366 -18.68 -2.83 7.54
C GLU A 366 -19.47 -4.13 7.81
N ASP A 367 -18.84 -5.11 8.49
CA ASP A 367 -19.39 -6.47 8.74
C ASP A 367 -19.83 -7.19 7.46
N GLN A 368 -19.14 -6.97 6.34
CA GLN A 368 -19.42 -7.52 5.02
C GLN A 368 -18.32 -8.46 4.51
N ASP A 369 -18.46 -8.98 3.27
CA ASP A 369 -17.39 -9.76 2.63
C ASP A 369 -16.21 -8.85 2.27
N ALA A 370 -15.02 -9.14 2.81
CA ALA A 370 -13.80 -8.40 2.52
C ALA A 370 -13.37 -8.44 1.05
N CYS A 371 -13.91 -9.39 0.25
CA CYS A 371 -13.63 -9.48 -1.18
C CYS A 371 -14.23 -8.32 -1.99
N ASP A 372 -15.22 -7.63 -1.43
CA ASP A 372 -15.94 -6.55 -2.11
C ASP A 372 -15.31 -5.17 -1.93
N VAL A 373 -14.24 -5.07 -1.13
CA VAL A 373 -13.52 -3.81 -0.88
C VAL A 373 -12.05 -3.92 -1.27
N SER A 374 -11.40 -2.77 -1.49
CA SER A 374 -9.96 -2.70 -1.82
C SER A 374 -9.21 -1.87 -0.76
N PRO A 375 -7.98 -2.30 -0.40
CA PRO A 375 -7.18 -3.39 -0.97
C PRO A 375 -7.47 -4.80 -0.41
N ALA A 376 -8.45 -4.99 0.50
CA ALA A 376 -8.74 -6.28 1.14
C ALA A 376 -9.02 -7.43 0.14
N GLY A 377 -9.65 -7.13 -1.01
CA GLY A 377 -9.89 -8.07 -2.10
C GLY A 377 -8.65 -8.37 -2.97
N ALA A 378 -7.49 -7.75 -2.71
CA ALA A 378 -6.26 -8.07 -3.41
C ALA A 378 -5.76 -9.48 -3.02
N LYS A 379 -5.06 -10.11 -3.94
CA LYS A 379 -4.70 -11.52 -3.77
C LYS A 379 -3.39 -11.76 -3.02
N ASN A 380 -2.42 -10.86 -3.05
CA ASN A 380 -1.06 -11.07 -2.59
C ASN A 380 -0.76 -10.55 -1.17
N PRO A 381 -1.36 -9.46 -0.69
CA PRO A 381 -1.17 -9.02 0.68
C PRO A 381 -1.83 -9.98 1.68
N VAL A 382 -1.47 -9.85 2.96
CA VAL A 382 -2.19 -10.49 4.06
C VAL A 382 -3.36 -9.60 4.46
N THR A 383 -4.59 -10.07 4.27
CA THR A 383 -5.80 -9.35 4.67
C THR A 383 -6.18 -9.69 6.10
N VAL A 384 -6.27 -8.64 6.95
CA VAL A 384 -6.36 -8.77 8.40
C VAL A 384 -7.72 -8.31 8.91
N GLY A 385 -8.45 -9.22 9.54
CA GLY A 385 -9.66 -8.95 10.32
C GLY A 385 -9.34 -8.57 11.76
N ALA A 386 -10.30 -7.96 12.46
CA ALA A 386 -10.17 -7.55 13.86
C ALA A 386 -10.76 -8.58 14.82
N SER A 387 -10.00 -8.91 15.89
CA SER A 387 -10.46 -9.73 17.01
C SER A 387 -10.56 -8.94 18.31
N THR A 388 -11.25 -9.52 19.28
CA THR A 388 -11.38 -9.03 20.65
C THR A 388 -10.41 -9.76 21.59
N ILE A 389 -10.26 -9.26 22.82
CA ILE A 389 -9.47 -9.92 23.86
C ILE A 389 -10.00 -11.33 24.24
N GLY A 390 -11.27 -11.60 23.96
CA GLY A 390 -11.91 -12.91 24.16
C GLY A 390 -11.74 -13.87 22.97
N ASP A 391 -10.89 -13.54 21.99
CA ASP A 391 -10.66 -14.33 20.77
C ASP A 391 -11.88 -14.43 19.84
N GLU A 392 -12.82 -13.51 19.95
CA GLU A 392 -13.98 -13.41 19.06
C GLU A 392 -13.69 -12.43 17.92
N ARG A 393 -14.32 -12.61 16.77
CA ARG A 393 -14.31 -11.60 15.71
C ARG A 393 -14.97 -10.31 16.23
N ALA A 394 -14.32 -9.19 16.09
CA ALA A 394 -14.92 -7.90 16.42
C ALA A 394 -16.18 -7.67 15.56
N TYR A 395 -17.26 -7.14 16.18
CA TYR A 395 -18.60 -7.04 15.56
C TYR A 395 -18.60 -6.29 14.21
N PHE A 396 -17.71 -5.34 14.05
CA PHE A 396 -17.58 -4.52 12.84
C PHE A 396 -16.71 -5.17 11.77
N SER A 397 -15.81 -6.11 12.15
CA SER A 397 -14.80 -6.62 11.20
C SER A 397 -15.42 -7.28 9.98
N ASN A 398 -14.95 -6.92 8.81
CA ASN A 398 -15.25 -7.67 7.60
C ASN A 398 -14.74 -9.11 7.73
N LYS A 399 -15.31 -10.01 6.95
CA LYS A 399 -15.19 -11.46 7.03
C LYS A 399 -15.12 -12.08 5.63
N GLY A 400 -15.13 -13.39 5.56
CA GLY A 400 -15.17 -14.13 4.31
C GLY A 400 -13.82 -14.63 3.84
N LYS A 401 -13.79 -15.22 2.66
CA LYS A 401 -12.64 -15.96 2.09
C LYS A 401 -11.40 -15.09 1.77
N CYS A 402 -11.59 -13.76 1.70
CA CYS A 402 -10.48 -12.83 1.47
C CYS A 402 -9.77 -12.41 2.76
N VAL A 403 -10.32 -12.72 3.94
CA VAL A 403 -9.63 -12.53 5.21
C VAL A 403 -8.67 -13.70 5.42
N ASP A 404 -7.39 -13.42 5.56
CA ASP A 404 -6.35 -14.44 5.79
C ASP A 404 -6.18 -14.73 7.29
N VAL A 405 -6.38 -13.70 8.13
CA VAL A 405 -6.05 -13.79 9.56
C VAL A 405 -6.82 -12.76 10.36
N PHE A 406 -7.11 -13.06 11.63
CA PHE A 406 -7.62 -12.10 12.61
C PHE A 406 -6.53 -11.74 13.62
N ALA A 407 -6.42 -10.44 13.95
CA ALA A 407 -5.48 -9.93 14.93
C ALA A 407 -6.15 -8.94 15.88
N PRO A 408 -5.55 -8.59 17.02
CA PRO A 408 -6.11 -7.66 17.99
C PRO A 408 -6.52 -6.33 17.36
N GLY A 409 -7.84 -5.99 17.41
CA GLY A 409 -8.37 -4.81 16.75
C GLY A 409 -9.39 -4.01 17.56
N LEU A 410 -9.81 -4.50 18.72
CA LEU A 410 -10.78 -3.80 19.60
C LEU A 410 -10.07 -3.18 20.80
N ASN A 411 -10.22 -1.86 21.01
CA ASN A 411 -9.62 -1.12 22.13
C ASN A 411 -8.09 -1.28 22.19
N ILE A 412 -7.41 -0.90 21.13
CA ILE A 412 -5.95 -0.97 21.00
C ILE A 412 -5.34 0.36 21.42
N LEU A 413 -4.46 0.31 22.40
CA LEU A 413 -3.65 1.44 22.87
C LEU A 413 -2.37 1.55 22.04
N SER A 414 -2.07 2.76 21.54
CA SER A 414 -0.83 3.06 20.82
C SER A 414 -0.53 4.56 20.82
N THR A 415 0.58 4.96 20.21
CA THR A 415 1.02 6.35 20.08
C THR A 415 0.01 7.22 19.31
N TRP A 416 0.03 8.55 19.57
CA TRP A 416 -0.85 9.50 18.91
C TRP A 416 -0.11 10.75 18.43
N ASN A 417 -0.77 11.62 17.64
CA ASN A 417 -0.12 12.74 16.97
C ASN A 417 -0.12 14.06 17.73
N THR A 418 -0.87 14.20 18.82
CA THR A 418 -1.11 15.50 19.47
C THR A 418 0.07 16.03 20.30
N GLY A 419 1.05 15.17 20.62
CA GLY A 419 2.24 15.53 21.40
C GLY A 419 3.35 14.51 21.21
N HIS A 420 4.48 14.76 21.86
CA HIS A 420 5.64 13.87 21.81
C HIS A 420 5.42 12.52 22.56
N ARG A 421 4.44 12.47 23.46
CA ARG A 421 4.17 11.32 24.34
C ARG A 421 2.67 10.96 24.38
N SER A 422 1.90 11.51 23.46
CA SER A 422 0.47 11.28 23.44
C SER A 422 0.13 9.88 22.93
N VAL A 423 -0.89 9.29 23.55
CA VAL A 423 -1.41 7.97 23.20
C VAL A 423 -2.92 8.03 23.06
N ASN A 424 -3.48 7.07 22.34
CA ASN A 424 -4.92 6.92 22.16
C ASN A 424 -5.30 5.44 22.12
N THR A 425 -6.55 5.16 22.52
CA THR A 425 -7.14 3.82 22.42
C THR A 425 -8.29 3.85 21.42
N ILE A 426 -8.11 3.18 20.30
CA ILE A 426 -9.09 3.12 19.20
C ILE A 426 -9.30 1.69 18.73
N SER A 427 -10.32 1.48 17.89
CA SER A 427 -10.72 0.17 17.39
C SER A 427 -10.86 0.18 15.87
N GLY A 428 -10.61 -0.96 15.23
CA GLY A 428 -10.76 -1.15 13.79
C GLY A 428 -9.90 -2.30 13.26
N THR A 429 -10.17 -2.75 12.06
CA THR A 429 -9.24 -3.61 11.32
C THR A 429 -7.93 -2.88 11.04
N SER A 430 -7.96 -1.53 11.04
CA SER A 430 -6.78 -0.67 11.04
C SER A 430 -5.82 -0.91 12.19
N MET A 431 -6.31 -1.32 13.35
CA MET A 431 -5.47 -1.60 14.53
C MET A 431 -5.01 -3.05 14.54
N ALA A 432 -5.76 -3.94 13.90
CA ALA A 432 -5.36 -5.34 13.72
C ALA A 432 -4.22 -5.48 12.71
N THR A 433 -4.28 -4.76 11.61
CA THR A 433 -3.30 -4.80 10.50
C THR A 433 -1.86 -4.53 10.95
N PRO A 434 -1.55 -3.47 11.72
CA PRO A 434 -0.19 -3.18 12.15
C PRO A 434 0.39 -4.23 13.11
N HIS A 435 -0.42 -5.00 13.85
CA HIS A 435 0.08 -6.17 14.59
C HIS A 435 0.68 -7.21 13.65
N ILE A 436 0.04 -7.45 12.49
CA ILE A 436 0.55 -8.40 11.50
C ILE A 436 1.77 -7.83 10.77
N VAL A 437 1.78 -6.53 10.43
CA VAL A 437 2.97 -5.89 9.83
C VAL A 437 4.16 -5.96 10.79
N GLY A 438 3.94 -5.67 12.08
CA GLY A 438 4.94 -5.83 13.12
C GLY A 438 5.43 -7.28 13.23
N LEU A 439 4.53 -8.26 13.17
CA LEU A 439 4.90 -9.68 13.16
C LEU A 439 5.71 -10.07 11.92
N LEU A 440 5.34 -9.57 10.73
CA LEU A 440 6.14 -9.76 9.52
C LEU A 440 7.55 -9.16 9.66
N ALA A 441 7.65 -7.94 10.18
CA ALA A 441 8.95 -7.29 10.44
C ALA A 441 9.77 -8.07 11.48
N TYR A 442 9.13 -8.53 12.55
CA TYR A 442 9.75 -9.33 13.60
C TYR A 442 10.32 -10.64 13.04
N LEU A 443 9.53 -11.39 12.28
CA LEU A 443 9.96 -12.66 11.66
C LEU A 443 11.08 -12.45 10.64
N LEU A 444 11.00 -11.43 9.80
CA LEU A 444 12.08 -11.10 8.85
C LEU A 444 13.38 -10.76 9.58
N SER A 445 13.33 -10.08 10.72
CA SER A 445 14.52 -9.73 11.48
C SER A 445 15.25 -10.94 12.06
N ILE A 446 14.51 -11.99 12.43
CA ILE A 446 15.05 -13.21 13.02
C ILE A 446 15.52 -14.19 11.95
N TYR A 447 14.68 -14.46 10.96
CA TYR A 447 14.94 -15.53 9.97
C TYR A 447 15.61 -15.01 8.69
N GLY A 448 15.59 -13.69 8.42
CA GLY A 448 16.09 -13.11 7.18
C GLY A 448 15.22 -13.47 5.98
N THR A 449 15.57 -12.93 4.81
CA THR A 449 14.86 -13.23 3.56
C THR A 449 15.18 -14.59 3.00
N GLU A 450 16.40 -15.13 3.24
CA GLU A 450 16.83 -16.41 2.70
C GLU A 450 16.18 -17.60 3.41
N ASP A 451 16.10 -17.59 4.73
CA ASP A 451 15.43 -18.63 5.51
C ASP A 451 13.90 -18.53 5.43
N PHE A 452 13.37 -17.33 5.23
CA PHE A 452 11.95 -17.10 5.02
C PHE A 452 11.46 -17.67 3.68
N VAL A 453 12.35 -17.77 2.69
CA VAL A 453 12.13 -18.38 1.36
C VAL A 453 12.56 -19.86 1.33
N ALA A 454 13.49 -20.28 2.19
CA ALA A 454 14.14 -21.60 2.20
C ALA A 454 13.43 -22.67 3.06
N MET A 455 12.12 -22.60 3.19
CA MET A 455 11.38 -23.81 3.57
C MET A 455 11.39 -24.81 2.39
N PRO A 456 11.44 -26.14 2.62
CA PRO A 456 12.20 -27.15 1.84
C PRO A 456 11.81 -27.44 0.39
N ASP A 457 11.26 -26.50 -0.36
CA ASP A 457 10.97 -26.63 -1.79
C ASP A 457 11.44 -25.45 -2.67
N ALA A 458 12.27 -24.53 -2.16
CA ALA A 458 12.73 -23.37 -2.91
C ALA A 458 14.14 -23.53 -3.47
N THR A 459 14.27 -23.72 -4.76
CA THR A 459 15.53 -23.60 -5.53
C THR A 459 15.94 -22.11 -5.58
N PRO A 460 17.26 -21.77 -5.51
CA PRO A 460 17.71 -20.38 -5.47
C PRO A 460 17.37 -19.63 -6.75
N MET A 461 16.74 -18.45 -6.61
CA MET A 461 16.28 -17.63 -7.73
C MET A 461 17.43 -16.90 -8.41
N ARG A 462 17.63 -17.20 -9.70
CA ARG A 462 18.20 -16.28 -10.68
C ARG A 462 17.04 -15.63 -11.43
N PHE A 463 16.98 -14.31 -11.40
CA PHE A 463 15.91 -13.51 -11.99
C PHE A 463 15.78 -13.71 -13.50
N GLY A 464 14.62 -14.22 -13.95
CA GLY A 464 14.15 -14.26 -15.33
C GLY A 464 12.61 -14.22 -15.34
N PRO A 465 11.96 -13.73 -16.42
CA PRO A 465 10.52 -13.43 -16.44
C PRO A 465 9.58 -14.60 -16.11
N SER A 466 9.98 -15.84 -16.39
CA SER A 466 9.20 -17.05 -16.08
C SER A 466 9.36 -17.55 -14.63
N ALA A 467 10.43 -17.13 -13.94
CA ALA A 467 10.68 -17.47 -12.55
C ALA A 467 9.86 -16.61 -11.57
N ALA A 468 9.46 -15.39 -11.96
CA ALA A 468 8.67 -14.49 -11.14
C ALA A 468 7.30 -15.09 -10.77
N LEU A 469 6.62 -15.77 -11.71
CA LEU A 469 5.30 -16.38 -11.47
C LEU A 469 5.37 -17.62 -10.57
N ALA A 470 6.46 -18.40 -10.65
CA ALA A 470 6.71 -19.54 -9.78
C ALA A 470 7.12 -19.10 -8.36
N ALA A 471 7.91 -18.03 -8.28
CA ALA A 471 8.30 -17.38 -7.03
C ALA A 471 7.11 -16.75 -6.30
N GLU A 472 6.21 -16.10 -7.04
CA GLU A 472 4.96 -15.54 -6.52
C GLU A 472 4.10 -16.61 -5.83
N ARG A 473 3.96 -17.80 -6.42
CA ARG A 473 3.23 -18.92 -5.82
C ARG A 473 3.95 -19.52 -4.60
N ALA A 474 5.28 -19.57 -4.63
CA ALA A 474 6.09 -20.09 -3.52
C ALA A 474 6.09 -19.13 -2.32
N VAL A 475 6.29 -17.82 -2.54
CA VAL A 475 6.24 -16.79 -1.50
C VAL A 475 4.86 -16.72 -0.86
N ARG A 476 3.77 -16.79 -1.65
CA ARG A 476 2.39 -16.89 -1.15
C ARG A 476 2.17 -18.13 -0.29
N GLY A 477 2.56 -19.29 -0.81
CA GLY A 477 2.40 -20.55 -0.09
C GLY A 477 3.29 -20.60 1.15
N THR A 478 4.46 -19.96 1.13
CA THR A 478 5.43 -20.00 2.21
C THR A 478 5.13 -18.92 3.26
N LEU A 479 4.79 -17.70 2.86
CA LEU A 479 4.36 -16.65 3.80
C LEU A 479 3.05 -17.03 4.50
N ARG A 480 2.05 -17.55 3.76
CA ARG A 480 0.83 -18.10 4.35
C ARG A 480 1.10 -19.32 5.23
N ARG A 481 2.02 -20.22 4.86
CA ARG A 481 2.40 -21.37 5.68
C ARG A 481 3.28 -21.01 6.86
N ALA A 482 4.25 -20.11 6.70
CA ALA A 482 5.05 -19.60 7.80
C ALA A 482 4.22 -18.77 8.78
N LEU A 483 3.36 -17.86 8.26
CA LEU A 483 2.37 -17.16 9.08
C LEU A 483 1.40 -18.15 9.74
N ALA A 484 0.84 -19.12 9.01
CA ALA A 484 -0.06 -20.13 9.55
C ALA A 484 0.66 -21.05 10.55
N SER A 485 1.89 -21.52 10.28
CA SER A 485 2.64 -22.35 11.20
C SER A 485 3.17 -21.58 12.40
N THR A 486 3.54 -20.31 12.25
CA THR A 486 3.95 -19.42 13.35
C THR A 486 2.73 -18.97 14.15
N ILE A 487 1.64 -18.66 13.49
CA ILE A 487 0.33 -18.38 14.06
C ILE A 487 -0.21 -19.64 14.77
N ASP A 488 -0.13 -20.83 14.16
CA ASP A 488 -0.42 -22.10 14.81
C ASP A 488 0.55 -22.41 15.95
N ALA A 489 1.84 -22.09 15.81
CA ALA A 489 2.84 -22.24 16.86
C ALA A 489 2.62 -21.26 18.02
N LEU A 490 2.22 -20.02 17.73
CA LEU A 490 1.93 -18.98 18.74
C LEU A 490 0.47 -19.03 19.23
N GLY A 491 -0.43 -19.74 18.52
CA GLY A 491 -1.83 -19.93 18.90
C GLY A 491 -2.67 -18.65 18.94
N THR A 492 -2.26 -17.64 18.20
CA THR A 492 -2.80 -16.28 18.31
C THR A 492 -3.78 -15.89 17.23
N VAL A 493 -4.08 -16.80 16.29
CA VAL A 493 -5.00 -16.52 15.19
C VAL A 493 -5.97 -17.66 15.05
N LEU A 494 -7.23 -17.33 15.07
CA LEU A 494 -8.31 -18.30 14.90
C LEU A 494 -8.19 -18.94 13.51
N PRO A 495 -8.13 -20.28 13.39
CA PRO A 495 -8.26 -20.93 12.11
C PRO A 495 -9.62 -20.54 11.51
N LEU A 496 -9.66 -20.33 10.20
CA LEU A 496 -10.89 -20.14 9.45
C LEU A 496 -11.83 -21.32 9.74
N GLY A 497 -12.70 -21.18 10.71
CA GLY A 497 -13.80 -22.11 10.90
C GLY A 497 -14.68 -22.04 9.65
N ASN A 498 -14.82 -23.15 8.95
CA ASN A 498 -15.90 -23.36 8.01
C ASN A 498 -17.24 -23.21 8.74
N SER A 499 -17.73 -22.00 8.92
CA SER A 499 -19.13 -21.77 9.23
C SER A 499 -19.84 -21.48 7.91
N ALA A 500 -20.25 -22.56 7.25
CA ALA A 500 -21.42 -22.52 6.38
C ALA A 500 -22.61 -22.16 7.23
N ALA A 501 -23.19 -20.97 6.99
CA ALA A 501 -24.61 -20.58 7.04
C ALA A 501 -24.71 -19.07 6.89
#